data_187f0ab3323bbd1a4d9ea9ad54fdbb6b
#
_entry.id   187f0ab3323bbd1a4d9ea9ad54fdbb6b
#
_cell.length_a   1.000
_cell.length_b   1.000
_cell.length_c   1.000
_cell.angle_alpha   90.00
_cell.angle_beta   90.00
_cell.angle_gamma   90.00
#
_symmetry.space_group_name_H-M   'P 1'
#
loop_
_entity.id
_entity.type
_entity.pdbx_description
1 polymer ?
#
loop_
_entity_poly.entity_id
_entity_poly.type
_entity_poly.pdbx_seq_one_letter_code
_entity_poly.pdbx_strand_id
1 'polypeptide(L)'
;MTDIIFAAAWAEALSGAYTDRDAFVSDLALSSIWGDAGDAEVPTERLDALGSIWDAAHLGIRDIRAASGLSRAAFAAHLCIPYRTVQDWELGNRACPDYLRLLLAEHFGIFRRPEDR
;
A
#
# COMPACT_ATOMS: atom_id res chain seq x y z
N MET A 1 0.77 15.22 -1.42
CA MET A 1 1.82 14.27 -1.87
C MET A 1 1.65 14.02 -3.36
N THR A 2 2.70 14.22 -4.14
CA THR A 2 2.67 13.95 -5.58
C THR A 2 2.74 12.45 -5.85
N ASP A 3 2.36 12.03 -7.06
CA ASP A 3 2.48 10.63 -7.47
C ASP A 3 3.93 10.13 -7.44
N ILE A 4 4.88 11.01 -7.77
CA ILE A 4 6.31 10.66 -7.74
C ILE A 4 6.77 10.36 -6.32
N ILE A 5 6.39 11.20 -5.36
CA ILE A 5 6.71 10.99 -3.95
C ILE A 5 6.02 9.74 -3.42
N PHE A 6 4.74 9.57 -3.75
CA PHE A 6 4.00 8.36 -3.37
C PHE A 6 4.68 7.10 -3.89
N ALA A 7 5.05 7.07 -5.17
CA ALA A 7 5.69 5.91 -5.79
C ALA A 7 7.03 5.58 -5.11
N ALA A 8 7.81 6.60 -4.75
CA ALA A 8 9.08 6.41 -4.04
C ALA A 8 8.85 5.81 -2.66
N ALA A 9 7.88 6.32 -1.90
CA ALA A 9 7.55 5.82 -0.57
C ALA A 9 7.00 4.39 -0.65
N TRP A 10 6.14 4.11 -1.63
CA TRP A 10 5.59 2.77 -1.86
C TRP A 10 6.70 1.75 -2.15
N ALA A 11 7.63 2.11 -3.05
CA ALA A 11 8.75 1.23 -3.38
C ALA A 11 9.63 0.94 -2.14
N GLU A 12 9.89 1.94 -1.30
CA GLU A 12 10.64 1.74 -0.06
C GLU A 12 9.90 0.85 0.93
N ALA A 13 8.59 1.00 1.05
CA ALA A 13 7.78 0.16 1.92
C ALA A 13 7.82 -1.32 1.50
N LEU A 14 7.94 -1.59 0.20
CA LEU A 14 8.00 -2.94 -0.36
C LEU A 14 9.41 -3.54 -0.37
N SER A 15 10.44 -2.72 -0.24
CA SER A 15 11.83 -3.11 -0.51
C SER A 15 12.40 -4.13 0.48
N GLY A 16 11.79 -4.25 1.67
CA GLY A 16 12.35 -5.06 2.74
C GLY A 16 13.45 -4.38 3.54
N ALA A 17 13.77 -3.12 3.23
CA ALA A 17 14.77 -2.35 3.98
C ALA A 17 14.32 -2.05 5.40
N TYR A 18 13.00 -2.02 5.63
CA TYR A 18 12.40 -1.78 6.92
C TYR A 18 11.57 -2.98 7.33
N THR A 19 11.70 -3.38 8.60
CA THR A 19 10.89 -4.45 9.19
C THR A 19 9.85 -3.90 10.16
N ASP A 20 9.86 -2.59 10.41
CA ASP A 20 9.11 -1.92 11.45
C ASP A 20 8.47 -0.65 10.86
N ARG A 21 7.16 -0.51 11.08
CA ARG A 21 6.37 0.64 10.64
C ARG A 21 6.95 1.96 11.14
N ASP A 22 7.31 2.03 12.43
CA ASP A 22 7.80 3.26 13.03
C ASP A 22 9.15 3.68 12.45
N ALA A 23 10.04 2.73 12.20
CA ALA A 23 11.33 2.99 11.56
C ALA A 23 11.14 3.54 10.14
N PHE A 24 10.23 2.93 9.38
CA PHE A 24 9.89 3.38 8.02
C PHE A 24 9.36 4.81 8.06
N VAL A 25 8.36 5.08 8.89
CA VAL A 25 7.74 6.40 8.98
C VAL A 25 8.77 7.45 9.38
N SER A 26 9.57 7.17 10.41
CA SER A 26 10.57 8.13 10.92
C SER A 26 11.63 8.47 9.88
N ASP A 27 12.17 7.46 9.20
CA ASP A 27 13.22 7.68 8.21
C ASP A 27 12.67 8.38 6.97
N LEU A 28 11.53 7.93 6.46
CA LEU A 28 10.97 8.50 5.24
C LEU A 28 10.48 9.92 5.45
N ALA A 29 9.98 10.25 6.65
CA ALA A 29 9.53 11.60 6.96
C ALA A 29 10.64 12.63 6.86
N LEU A 30 11.88 12.22 7.10
CA LEU A 30 13.06 13.09 7.06
C LEU A 30 13.86 12.95 5.77
N SER A 31 13.41 12.12 4.84
CA SER A 31 14.16 11.83 3.63
C SER A 31 14.08 12.97 2.61
N SER A 32 15.02 12.97 1.67
CA SER A 32 15.10 13.97 0.61
C SER A 32 13.98 13.93 -0.41
N ILE A 33 13.16 12.88 -0.41
CA ILE A 33 12.03 12.75 -1.35
C ILE A 33 11.04 13.90 -1.24
N TRP A 34 10.97 14.56 -0.08
CA TRP A 34 10.06 15.68 0.16
C TRP A 34 10.57 17.00 -0.38
N GLY A 35 11.86 17.09 -0.70
CA GLY A 35 12.46 18.29 -1.26
C GLY A 35 12.62 19.43 -0.27
N ASP A 36 12.38 19.21 1.03
CA ASP A 36 12.54 20.23 2.04
C ASP A 36 13.92 20.13 2.73
N ALA A 37 14.38 21.23 3.32
CA ALA A 37 15.59 21.26 4.11
C ALA A 37 15.31 20.59 5.46
N GLY A 38 16.14 19.67 5.89
CA GLY A 38 15.89 18.77 7.01
C GLY A 38 15.75 19.40 8.40
N ASP A 39 15.68 20.71 8.53
CA ASP A 39 15.48 21.43 9.78
C ASP A 39 14.04 21.90 9.96
N ALA A 40 13.16 21.69 9.00
CA ALA A 40 11.75 22.03 9.11
C ALA A 40 11.02 21.01 9.98
N GLU A 41 10.04 21.48 10.76
CA GLU A 41 9.16 20.59 11.52
C GLU A 41 8.36 19.69 10.57
N VAL A 42 8.32 18.39 10.87
CA VAL A 42 7.60 17.43 10.04
C VAL A 42 6.10 17.55 10.29
N PRO A 43 5.29 17.81 9.24
CA PRO A 43 3.84 17.87 9.41
C PRO A 43 3.26 16.53 9.84
N THR A 44 2.26 16.55 10.72
CA THR A 44 1.57 15.35 11.18
C THR A 44 0.95 14.57 10.02
N GLU A 45 0.42 15.28 9.02
CA GLU A 45 -0.18 14.68 7.83
C GLU A 45 0.82 13.82 7.06
N ARG A 46 2.09 14.22 7.05
CA ARG A 46 3.16 13.44 6.41
C ARG A 46 3.38 12.11 7.15
N LEU A 47 3.41 12.15 8.47
CA LEU A 47 3.56 10.95 9.28
C LEU A 47 2.38 10.00 9.08
N ASP A 48 1.16 10.52 9.09
CA ASP A 48 -0.05 9.73 8.88
C ASP A 48 -0.07 9.11 7.48
N ALA A 49 0.32 9.89 6.46
CA ALA A 49 0.38 9.41 5.09
C ALA A 49 1.38 8.26 4.93
N LEU A 50 2.57 8.39 5.51
CA LEU A 50 3.58 7.33 5.45
C LEU A 50 3.13 6.07 6.17
N GLY A 51 2.47 6.22 7.32
CA GLY A 51 1.88 5.08 8.04
C GLY A 51 0.84 4.35 7.22
N SER A 52 -0.04 5.08 6.55
CA SER A 52 -1.05 4.51 5.66
C SER A 52 -0.42 3.77 4.47
N ILE A 53 0.65 4.33 3.90
CA ILE A 53 1.38 3.67 2.80
C ILE A 53 2.00 2.37 3.29
N TRP A 54 2.63 2.36 4.45
CA TRP A 54 3.19 1.15 5.04
C TRP A 54 2.12 0.08 5.22
N ASP A 55 0.99 0.46 5.81
CA ASP A 55 -0.11 -0.46 6.07
C ASP A 55 -0.65 -1.05 4.77
N ALA A 56 -0.86 -0.22 3.75
CA ALA A 56 -1.35 -0.67 2.45
C ALA A 56 -0.35 -1.60 1.74
N ALA A 57 0.95 -1.29 1.82
CA ALA A 57 2.00 -2.10 1.20
C ALA A 57 2.07 -3.51 1.80
N HIS A 58 1.65 -3.66 3.05
CA HIS A 58 1.69 -4.93 3.77
C HIS A 58 0.33 -5.64 3.85
N LEU A 59 -0.70 -5.12 3.16
CA LEU A 59 -1.98 -5.82 3.03
C LEU A 59 -1.84 -7.00 2.08
N GLY A 60 -2.17 -8.20 2.55
CA GLY A 60 -2.26 -9.37 1.68
C GLY A 60 -3.56 -9.39 0.90
N ILE A 61 -3.61 -10.20 -0.15
CA ILE A 61 -4.83 -10.34 -0.98
C ILE A 61 -6.02 -10.84 -0.16
N ARG A 62 -5.79 -11.69 0.84
CA ARG A 62 -6.85 -12.16 1.74
C ARG A 62 -7.46 -11.01 2.55
N ASP A 63 -6.62 -10.10 3.02
CA ASP A 63 -7.07 -8.95 3.80
C ASP A 63 -7.93 -8.04 2.94
N ILE A 64 -7.51 -7.83 1.70
CA ILE A 64 -8.26 -7.01 0.73
C ILE A 64 -9.61 -7.64 0.45
N ARG A 65 -9.66 -8.95 0.21
CA ARG A 65 -10.92 -9.65 -0.03
C ARG A 65 -11.82 -9.62 1.21
N ALA A 66 -11.26 -9.87 2.39
CA ALA A 66 -12.02 -9.83 3.64
C ALA A 66 -12.68 -8.47 3.83
N ALA A 67 -11.94 -7.40 3.59
CA ALA A 67 -12.47 -6.03 3.70
C ALA A 67 -13.53 -5.73 2.64
N SER A 68 -13.47 -6.38 1.47
CA SER A 68 -14.48 -6.22 0.42
C SER A 68 -15.83 -6.83 0.78
N GLY A 69 -15.84 -7.77 1.73
CA GLY A 69 -17.06 -8.50 2.10
C GLY A 69 -17.49 -9.56 1.10
N LEU A 70 -16.69 -9.82 0.07
CA LEU A 70 -17.03 -10.76 -0.99
C LEU A 70 -16.41 -12.14 -0.74
N SER A 71 -17.16 -13.18 -1.15
CA SER A 71 -16.59 -14.53 -1.21
C SER A 71 -15.50 -14.58 -2.28
N ARG A 72 -14.67 -15.62 -2.26
CA ARG A 72 -13.63 -15.78 -3.29
C ARG A 72 -14.22 -15.79 -4.69
N ALA A 73 -15.31 -16.51 -4.89
CA ALA A 73 -15.97 -16.58 -6.20
C ALA A 73 -16.53 -15.23 -6.63
N ALA A 74 -17.20 -14.53 -5.72
CA ALA A 74 -17.76 -13.20 -6.02
C ALA A 74 -16.66 -12.17 -6.26
N PHE A 75 -15.56 -12.22 -5.51
CA PHE A 75 -14.41 -11.34 -5.67
C PHE A 75 -13.77 -11.54 -7.05
N ALA A 76 -13.54 -12.79 -7.44
CA ALA A 76 -12.97 -13.12 -8.74
C ALA A 76 -13.89 -12.65 -9.87
N ALA A 77 -15.19 -12.91 -9.76
CA ALA A 77 -16.15 -12.49 -10.77
C ALA A 77 -16.25 -10.97 -10.90
N HIS A 78 -16.28 -10.27 -9.76
CA HIS A 78 -16.34 -8.81 -9.74
C HIS A 78 -15.15 -8.18 -10.48
N LEU A 79 -13.97 -8.76 -10.33
CA LEU A 79 -12.74 -8.24 -10.90
C LEU A 79 -12.41 -8.86 -12.26
N CYS A 80 -13.22 -9.80 -12.74
CA CYS A 80 -12.95 -10.54 -13.98
C CYS A 80 -11.58 -11.24 -13.95
N ILE A 81 -11.20 -11.73 -12.78
CA ILE A 81 -9.99 -12.51 -12.57
C ILE A 81 -10.39 -13.98 -12.47
N PRO A 82 -9.65 -14.91 -13.12
CA PRO A 82 -9.96 -16.33 -12.98
C PRO A 82 -9.97 -16.75 -11.50
N TYR A 83 -10.96 -17.53 -11.10
CA TYR A 83 -11.10 -18.02 -9.74
C TYR A 83 -9.81 -18.69 -9.24
N ARG A 84 -9.21 -19.53 -10.09
CA ARG A 84 -7.99 -20.25 -9.77
C ARG A 84 -6.83 -19.30 -9.46
N THR A 85 -6.78 -18.17 -10.15
CA THR A 85 -5.72 -17.17 -9.90
C THR A 85 -5.87 -16.56 -8.51
N VAL A 86 -7.08 -16.18 -8.13
CA VAL A 86 -7.34 -15.64 -6.77
C VAL A 86 -7.01 -16.70 -5.73
N GLN A 87 -7.42 -17.95 -5.96
CA GLN A 87 -7.14 -19.05 -5.06
C GLN A 87 -5.63 -19.27 -4.89
N ASP A 88 -4.86 -19.25 -5.98
CA ASP A 88 -3.42 -19.41 -5.95
C ASP A 88 -2.74 -18.30 -5.16
N TRP A 89 -3.21 -17.06 -5.31
CA TRP A 89 -2.69 -15.94 -4.53
C TRP A 89 -2.95 -16.13 -3.03
N GLU A 90 -4.15 -16.53 -2.67
CA GLU A 90 -4.52 -16.70 -1.25
C GLU A 90 -3.82 -17.89 -0.60
N LEU A 91 -3.55 -18.95 -1.36
CA LEU A 91 -2.87 -20.14 -0.87
C LEU A 91 -1.35 -20.02 -0.92
N GLY A 92 -0.81 -18.93 -1.47
CA GLY A 92 0.63 -18.73 -1.57
C GLY A 92 1.30 -19.48 -2.71
N ASN A 93 0.53 -20.07 -3.64
CA ASN A 93 1.08 -20.79 -4.80
C ASN A 93 1.65 -19.82 -5.84
N ARG A 94 1.12 -18.59 -5.87
CA ARG A 94 1.56 -17.51 -6.76
C ARG A 94 1.47 -16.20 -5.99
N ALA A 95 2.39 -15.28 -6.27
CA ALA A 95 2.37 -13.95 -5.67
C ALA A 95 1.44 -13.03 -6.47
N CYS A 96 0.54 -12.33 -5.77
CA CYS A 96 -0.21 -11.25 -6.37
C CYS A 96 0.73 -10.07 -6.60
N PRO A 97 0.79 -9.50 -7.81
CA PRO A 97 1.66 -8.35 -8.06
C PRO A 97 1.38 -7.19 -7.11
N ASP A 98 2.43 -6.55 -6.64
CA ASP A 98 2.31 -5.45 -5.67
C ASP A 98 1.44 -4.31 -6.19
N TYR A 99 1.61 -3.93 -7.47
CA TYR A 99 0.80 -2.86 -8.07
C TYR A 99 -0.68 -3.24 -8.10
N LEU A 100 -1.00 -4.51 -8.28
CA LEU A 100 -2.40 -4.96 -8.33
C LEU A 100 -3.01 -4.93 -6.94
N ARG A 101 -2.28 -5.33 -5.90
CA ARG A 101 -2.76 -5.20 -4.52
C ARG A 101 -3.07 -3.74 -4.18
N LEU A 102 -2.20 -2.82 -4.61
CA LEU A 102 -2.45 -1.39 -4.45
C LEU A 102 -3.75 -0.95 -5.12
N LEU A 103 -3.90 -1.29 -6.40
CA LEU A 103 -5.08 -0.90 -7.16
C LEU A 103 -6.36 -1.51 -6.60
N LEU A 104 -6.31 -2.75 -6.12
CA LEU A 104 -7.46 -3.40 -5.50
C LEU A 104 -7.81 -2.77 -4.16
N ALA A 105 -6.82 -2.42 -3.36
CA ALA A 105 -7.04 -1.73 -2.10
C ALA A 105 -7.73 -0.37 -2.33
N GLU A 106 -7.31 0.34 -3.36
CA GLU A 106 -7.94 1.60 -3.76
C GLU A 106 -9.36 1.37 -4.30
N HIS A 107 -9.55 0.35 -5.12
CA HIS A 107 -10.85 0.02 -5.71
C HIS A 107 -11.91 -0.26 -4.64
N PHE A 108 -11.55 -0.99 -3.60
CA PHE A 108 -12.49 -1.34 -2.53
C PHE A 108 -12.53 -0.29 -1.41
N GLY A 109 -11.85 0.83 -1.57
CA GLY A 109 -11.87 1.92 -0.59
C GLY A 109 -11.13 1.62 0.70
N ILE A 110 -10.26 0.60 0.71
CA ILE A 110 -9.47 0.23 1.89
C ILE A 110 -8.32 1.21 2.08
N PHE A 111 -7.76 1.68 0.98
CA PHE A 111 -6.66 2.62 0.96
C PHE A 111 -6.99 3.76 0.01
N ARG A 112 -6.58 4.96 0.38
CA ARG A 112 -6.69 6.14 -0.46
C ARG A 112 -5.35 6.86 -0.45
N ARG A 113 -4.84 7.16 -1.64
CA ARG A 113 -3.58 7.90 -1.75
C ARG A 113 -3.72 9.25 -1.09
N PRO A 114 -2.68 9.71 -0.35
CA PRO A 114 -2.71 11.04 0.22
C PRO A 114 -2.86 12.09 -0.89
N GLU A 115 -3.76 13.05 -0.65
CA GLU A 115 -4.01 14.09 -1.63
C GLU A 115 -2.80 15.02 -1.77
N ASP A 116 -2.60 15.50 -2.98
CA ASP A 116 -1.62 16.55 -3.28
C ASP A 116 -2.20 17.89 -2.85
N ARG A 117 -1.48 18.61 -2.01
CA ARG A 117 -1.88 19.93 -1.51
C ARG A 117 -0.83 20.97 -1.82
#